data_1ba08aedec6c082c4950c6952f244d33
#
_entry.id   1ba08aedec6c082c4950c6952f244d33
#
_cell.length_a   1.000
_cell.length_b   1.000
_cell.length_c   1.000
_cell.angle_alpha   90.00
_cell.angle_beta   90.00
_cell.angle_gamma   90.00
#
_symmetry.space_group_name_H-M   'P 1'
#
loop_
_entity.id
_entity.type
_entity.pdbx_description
1 polymer ?
#
loop_
_entity_poly.entity_id
_entity_poly.type
_entity_poly.pdbx_seq_one_letter_code
_entity_poly.pdbx_strand_id
1 'polypeptide(L)'
;MRKTLLYSLIFLANGLLNAQQAITNNLSENKTSMKKILLASTSTIYGGTYLSYLKEELIHFFEDADEILFIPYARPSGISHDEYTERARTFFASIGKKVVGIHTFSNPKEAVNNAKAIFTGGGNTFLLVTKLYEQGLIEPLREAVNKGTPYMGTGAGSNIAGQSMQTTNDMPIIYPPSFQTLGIVPFNINPHYLDPDPNNKHKGETRETRINEFHVLNDTPVIGLREGSWLLIEKGKLSLRGGLTARIFEQGKKPYEWDAYLSSLFSKNK
;
A
#
# COMPACT_ATOMS: atom_id res chain seq x y z
N MET A 1 -19.52 27.65 -25.83
CA MET A 1 -18.83 27.34 -24.56
C MET A 1 -19.42 26.18 -23.74
N ARG A 2 -20.75 26.04 -23.54
CA ARG A 2 -21.32 24.92 -22.75
C ARG A 2 -21.13 23.52 -23.35
N LYS A 3 -21.15 23.37 -24.70
CA LYS A 3 -20.99 22.06 -25.36
C LYS A 3 -19.54 21.53 -25.29
N THR A 4 -18.55 22.40 -25.36
CA THR A 4 -17.12 22.01 -25.30
C THR A 4 -16.73 21.52 -23.89
N LEU A 5 -17.30 22.11 -22.82
CA LEU A 5 -17.09 21.68 -21.44
C LEU A 5 -17.70 20.30 -21.18
N LEU A 6 -18.87 20.01 -21.78
CA LEU A 6 -19.53 18.70 -21.63
C LEU A 6 -18.73 17.57 -22.30
N TYR A 7 -18.14 17.81 -23.47
CA TYR A 7 -17.32 16.83 -24.17
C TYR A 7 -15.99 16.55 -23.44
N SER A 8 -15.36 17.57 -22.84
CA SER A 8 -14.15 17.36 -22.06
C SER A 8 -14.39 16.58 -20.76
N LEU A 9 -15.54 16.79 -20.10
CA LEU A 9 -15.96 16.02 -18.93
C LEU A 9 -16.28 14.55 -19.28
N ILE A 10 -16.89 14.29 -20.43
CA ILE A 10 -17.20 12.93 -20.90
C ILE A 10 -15.90 12.19 -21.28
N PHE A 11 -14.92 12.87 -21.91
CA PHE A 11 -13.61 12.25 -22.24
C PHE A 11 -12.79 11.94 -20.99
N LEU A 12 -12.79 12.82 -19.98
CA LEU A 12 -12.14 12.58 -18.68
C LEU A 12 -12.81 11.42 -17.92
N ALA A 13 -14.15 11.36 -17.91
CA ALA A 13 -14.91 10.30 -17.27
C ALA A 13 -14.64 8.92 -17.92
N ASN A 14 -14.56 8.85 -19.25
CA ASN A 14 -14.27 7.62 -19.98
C ASN A 14 -12.81 7.15 -19.78
N GLY A 15 -11.84 8.07 -19.67
CA GLY A 15 -10.46 7.75 -19.33
C GLY A 15 -10.31 7.15 -17.94
N LEU A 16 -11.00 7.73 -16.95
CA LEU A 16 -11.04 7.24 -15.57
C LEU A 16 -11.72 5.86 -15.46
N LEU A 17 -12.83 5.64 -16.19
CA LEU A 17 -13.50 4.34 -16.23
C LEU A 17 -12.62 3.24 -16.84
N ASN A 18 -11.93 3.56 -17.93
CA ASN A 18 -11.09 2.57 -18.61
C ASN A 18 -9.83 2.19 -17.80
N ALA A 19 -9.22 3.14 -17.10
CA ALA A 19 -8.07 2.86 -16.24
C ALA A 19 -8.47 2.09 -14.98
N GLN A 20 -9.57 2.47 -14.33
CA GLN A 20 -10.14 1.72 -13.21
C GLN A 20 -10.57 0.33 -13.65
N GLN A 21 -11.11 0.17 -14.86
CA GLN A 21 -11.50 -1.09 -15.44
C GLN A 21 -10.30 -1.97 -15.80
N ALA A 22 -9.20 -1.40 -16.29
CA ALA A 22 -7.96 -2.14 -16.55
C ALA A 22 -7.31 -2.65 -15.24
N ILE A 23 -7.25 -1.82 -14.20
CA ILE A 23 -6.76 -2.23 -12.87
C ILE A 23 -7.71 -3.27 -12.26
N THR A 24 -9.02 -3.10 -12.40
CA THR A 24 -10.05 -4.02 -11.86
C THR A 24 -10.13 -5.32 -12.67
N ASN A 25 -9.96 -5.29 -13.98
CA ASN A 25 -9.98 -6.49 -14.82
C ASN A 25 -8.75 -7.37 -14.55
N ASN A 26 -7.57 -6.81 -14.35
CA ASN A 26 -6.39 -7.56 -13.88
C ASN A 26 -6.57 -8.19 -12.50
N LEU A 27 -7.46 -7.61 -11.65
CA LEU A 27 -7.84 -8.22 -10.37
C LEU A 27 -8.95 -9.28 -10.52
N SER A 28 -9.82 -9.19 -11.55
CA SER A 28 -10.98 -10.06 -11.75
C SER A 28 -10.69 -11.32 -12.59
N GLU A 29 -9.63 -11.36 -13.39
CA GLU A 29 -9.23 -12.55 -14.14
C GLU A 29 -8.66 -13.67 -13.24
N ASN A 30 -8.30 -13.38 -11.99
CA ASN A 30 -8.02 -14.38 -10.98
C ASN A 30 -9.30 -14.71 -10.21
N LYS A 31 -9.91 -15.88 -10.47
CA LYS A 31 -10.94 -16.60 -9.68
C LYS A 31 -11.22 -15.93 -8.35
N THR A 32 -12.40 -15.36 -8.16
CA THR A 32 -12.98 -14.78 -6.92
C THR A 32 -11.92 -14.55 -5.86
N SER A 33 -11.19 -13.46 -5.98
CA SER A 33 -10.01 -13.20 -5.14
C SER A 33 -10.46 -13.14 -3.68
N MET A 34 -10.06 -14.12 -2.89
CA MET A 34 -10.25 -14.12 -1.43
C MET A 34 -9.37 -13.08 -0.72
N LYS A 35 -8.56 -12.32 -1.48
CA LYS A 35 -7.62 -11.37 -0.91
C LYS A 35 -8.35 -10.29 -0.11
N LYS A 36 -7.86 -10.07 1.11
CA LYS A 36 -8.25 -8.95 1.98
C LYS A 36 -6.99 -8.16 2.30
N ILE A 37 -6.81 -7.00 1.66
CA ILE A 37 -5.56 -6.22 1.71
C ILE A 37 -5.88 -4.77 2.03
N LEU A 38 -5.17 -4.18 3.01
CA LEU A 38 -5.22 -2.77 3.36
C LEU A 38 -3.81 -2.17 3.27
N LEU A 39 -3.64 -1.15 2.42
CA LEU A 39 -2.33 -0.52 2.16
C LEU A 39 -2.43 0.96 2.49
N ALA A 40 -1.94 1.35 3.65
CA ALA A 40 -1.96 2.74 4.11
C ALA A 40 -0.66 3.47 3.74
N SER A 41 -0.79 4.74 3.36
CA SER A 41 0.37 5.57 3.01
C SER A 41 1.33 5.72 4.19
N THR A 42 0.80 5.98 5.38
CA THR A 42 1.60 6.15 6.62
C THR A 42 0.98 5.40 7.79
N SER A 43 1.73 5.19 8.85
CA SER A 43 1.19 4.70 10.12
C SER A 43 0.69 5.83 11.03
N THR A 44 1.09 7.09 10.79
CA THR A 44 0.74 8.22 11.64
C THR A 44 0.65 9.47 10.80
N ILE A 45 -0.48 10.16 10.85
CA ILE A 45 -0.67 11.47 10.19
C ILE A 45 -0.20 12.59 11.12
N TYR A 46 0.14 13.74 10.54
CA TYR A 46 0.55 14.93 11.30
C TYR A 46 -0.51 15.29 12.37
N GLY A 47 -0.06 15.49 13.62
CA GLY A 47 -0.93 15.79 14.75
C GLY A 47 -1.71 14.60 15.31
N GLY A 48 -1.60 13.42 14.70
CA GLY A 48 -2.27 12.19 15.14
C GLY A 48 -1.37 11.27 15.96
N THR A 49 -1.95 10.17 16.45
CA THR A 49 -1.23 9.07 17.08
C THR A 49 -1.16 7.86 16.16
N TYR A 50 -0.32 6.88 16.51
CA TYR A 50 -0.07 5.68 15.72
C TYR A 50 -1.39 4.97 15.35
N LEU A 51 -1.65 4.81 14.05
CA LEU A 51 -2.82 4.18 13.43
C LEU A 51 -4.20 4.77 13.82
N SER A 52 -4.25 5.87 14.57
CA SER A 52 -5.52 6.40 15.11
C SER A 52 -6.54 6.76 14.02
N TYR A 53 -6.09 7.28 12.88
CA TYR A 53 -6.96 7.66 11.77
C TYR A 53 -7.55 6.45 11.01
N LEU A 54 -6.99 5.25 11.21
CA LEU A 54 -7.46 3.99 10.62
C LEU A 54 -8.35 3.17 11.58
N LYS A 55 -8.57 3.63 12.81
CA LYS A 55 -9.15 2.82 13.87
C LYS A 55 -10.46 2.14 13.45
N GLU A 56 -11.41 2.88 12.92
CA GLU A 56 -12.71 2.34 12.51
C GLU A 56 -12.57 1.33 11.37
N GLU A 57 -11.72 1.62 10.38
CA GLU A 57 -11.45 0.67 9.28
C GLU A 57 -10.81 -0.61 9.79
N LEU A 58 -9.85 -0.51 10.74
CA LEU A 58 -9.14 -1.68 11.26
C LEU A 58 -10.00 -2.60 12.15
N ILE A 59 -11.01 -2.06 12.84
CA ILE A 59 -12.01 -2.86 13.53
C ILE A 59 -12.71 -3.80 12.55
N HIS A 60 -13.17 -3.29 11.41
CA HIS A 60 -13.83 -4.09 10.37
C HIS A 60 -12.85 -4.96 9.59
N PHE A 61 -11.67 -4.43 9.28
CA PHE A 61 -10.67 -5.15 8.49
C PHE A 61 -10.19 -6.42 9.19
N PHE A 62 -10.02 -6.39 10.51
CA PHE A 62 -9.57 -7.53 11.31
C PHE A 62 -10.70 -8.22 12.10
N GLU A 63 -11.97 -8.03 11.72
CA GLU A 63 -13.10 -8.58 12.48
C GLU A 63 -12.99 -10.09 12.75
N ASP A 64 -12.52 -10.85 11.76
CA ASP A 64 -12.38 -12.32 11.81
C ASP A 64 -11.03 -12.82 12.37
N ALA A 65 -10.13 -11.91 12.80
CA ALA A 65 -8.82 -12.27 13.32
C ALA A 65 -8.61 -11.73 14.73
N ASP A 66 -8.41 -12.61 15.70
CA ASP A 66 -8.13 -12.23 17.10
C ASP A 66 -6.66 -11.89 17.33
N GLU A 67 -5.76 -12.42 16.47
CA GLU A 67 -4.33 -12.25 16.59
C GLU A 67 -3.72 -11.85 15.24
N ILE A 68 -2.81 -10.88 15.28
CA ILE A 68 -2.12 -10.31 14.13
C ILE A 68 -0.62 -10.59 14.26
N LEU A 69 -0.04 -11.24 13.24
CA LEU A 69 1.40 -11.40 13.11
C LEU A 69 1.99 -10.08 12.60
N PHE A 70 2.83 -9.45 13.42
CA PHE A 70 3.48 -8.19 13.08
C PHE A 70 4.90 -8.38 12.58
N ILE A 71 5.25 -7.69 11.48
CA ILE A 71 6.57 -7.70 10.85
C ILE A 71 7.25 -6.34 11.09
N PRO A 72 8.20 -6.23 12.07
CA PRO A 72 8.82 -4.96 12.47
C PRO A 72 10.11 -4.62 11.71
N TYR A 73 10.44 -5.32 10.62
CA TYR A 73 11.80 -5.35 10.04
C TYR A 73 12.23 -4.10 9.27
N ALA A 74 11.38 -3.08 9.15
CA ALA A 74 11.69 -1.87 8.40
C ALA A 74 12.46 -0.80 9.20
N ARG A 75 12.76 -1.01 10.50
CA ARG A 75 13.40 0.00 11.36
C ARG A 75 14.90 -0.23 11.47
N PRO A 76 15.74 0.66 10.89
CA PRO A 76 17.19 0.53 10.94
C PRO A 76 17.79 0.97 12.27
N SER A 77 17.11 1.87 13.00
CA SER A 77 17.59 2.44 14.28
C SER A 77 16.46 3.12 15.04
N GLY A 78 16.74 3.57 16.26
CA GLY A 78 15.86 4.39 17.09
C GLY A 78 14.75 3.63 17.82
N ILE A 79 14.46 2.40 17.42
CA ILE A 79 13.46 1.52 18.05
C ILE A 79 13.81 0.06 17.73
N SER A 80 13.80 -0.79 18.74
CA SER A 80 14.00 -2.25 18.58
C SER A 80 12.76 -2.91 17.94
N HIS A 81 12.90 -4.16 17.52
CA HIS A 81 11.75 -4.95 17.04
C HIS A 81 10.70 -5.14 18.13
N ASP A 82 11.13 -5.35 19.40
CA ASP A 82 10.24 -5.49 20.54
C ASP A 82 9.47 -4.21 20.81
N GLU A 83 10.15 -3.05 20.86
CA GLU A 83 9.52 -1.75 21.08
C GLU A 83 8.56 -1.38 19.94
N TYR A 84 8.91 -1.71 18.69
CA TYR A 84 8.01 -1.46 17.57
C TYR A 84 6.80 -2.38 17.62
N THR A 85 6.98 -3.63 18.02
CA THR A 85 5.88 -4.57 18.25
C THR A 85 4.99 -4.11 19.40
N GLU A 86 5.57 -3.59 20.48
CA GLU A 86 4.80 -3.05 21.62
C GLU A 86 3.96 -1.83 21.22
N ARG A 87 4.48 -0.95 20.36
CA ARG A 87 3.69 0.16 19.80
C ARG A 87 2.48 -0.34 19.02
N ALA A 88 2.66 -1.36 18.18
CA ALA A 88 1.56 -1.99 17.46
C ALA A 88 0.59 -2.66 18.45
N ARG A 89 1.10 -3.42 19.43
CA ARG A 89 0.31 -4.11 20.46
C ARG A 89 -0.59 -3.14 21.24
N THR A 90 -0.03 -2.01 21.67
CA THR A 90 -0.78 -0.98 22.40
C THR A 90 -1.97 -0.46 21.58
N PHE A 91 -1.78 -0.16 20.30
CA PHE A 91 -2.89 0.28 19.46
C PHE A 91 -3.92 -0.83 19.25
N PHE A 92 -3.49 -2.02 18.84
CA PHE A 92 -4.41 -3.11 18.51
C PHE A 92 -5.18 -3.65 19.71
N ALA A 93 -4.62 -3.59 20.93
CA ALA A 93 -5.32 -3.88 22.17
C ALA A 93 -6.53 -2.94 22.37
N SER A 94 -6.43 -1.67 21.94
CA SER A 94 -7.55 -0.71 22.02
C SER A 94 -8.75 -1.05 21.13
N ILE A 95 -8.59 -2.00 20.20
CA ILE A 95 -9.65 -2.56 19.35
C ILE A 95 -9.85 -4.07 19.57
N GLY A 96 -9.36 -4.59 20.71
CA GLY A 96 -9.60 -5.97 21.13
C GLY A 96 -8.78 -7.04 20.38
N LYS A 97 -7.66 -6.65 19.72
CA LYS A 97 -6.82 -7.57 18.95
C LYS A 97 -5.46 -7.78 19.63
N LYS A 98 -4.93 -9.00 19.55
CA LYS A 98 -3.58 -9.35 19.99
C LYS A 98 -2.57 -9.11 18.86
N VAL A 99 -1.32 -8.79 19.22
CA VAL A 99 -0.21 -8.66 18.27
C VAL A 99 0.98 -9.46 18.76
N VAL A 100 1.55 -10.27 17.87
CA VAL A 100 2.78 -11.02 18.10
C VAL A 100 3.80 -10.67 17.04
N GLY A 101 5.03 -10.32 17.45
CA GLY A 101 6.11 -9.98 16.52
C GLY A 101 6.71 -11.23 15.90
N ILE A 102 6.90 -11.25 14.58
CA ILE A 102 7.47 -12.39 13.86
C ILE A 102 8.88 -12.74 14.35
N HIS A 103 9.64 -11.77 14.82
CA HIS A 103 11.02 -11.95 15.33
C HIS A 103 11.09 -12.78 16.62
N THR A 104 9.97 -13.02 17.30
CA THR A 104 9.92 -13.88 18.50
C THR A 104 9.79 -15.37 18.17
N PHE A 105 9.54 -15.73 16.92
CA PHE A 105 9.41 -17.12 16.49
C PHE A 105 10.76 -17.68 16.03
N SER A 106 11.07 -18.90 16.46
CA SER A 106 12.24 -19.65 15.98
C SER A 106 12.12 -20.05 14.49
N ASN A 107 10.88 -20.22 14.01
CA ASN A 107 10.56 -20.50 12.60
C ASN A 107 9.60 -19.43 12.05
N PRO A 108 10.11 -18.31 11.51
CA PRO A 108 9.28 -17.24 10.98
C PRO A 108 8.40 -17.65 9.78
N LYS A 109 8.85 -18.63 8.96
CA LYS A 109 8.04 -19.14 7.84
C LYS A 109 6.78 -19.86 8.32
N GLU A 110 6.92 -20.67 9.36
CA GLU A 110 5.80 -21.36 9.98
C GLU A 110 4.84 -20.36 10.64
N ALA A 111 5.37 -19.31 11.28
CA ALA A 111 4.55 -18.24 11.83
C ALA A 111 3.69 -17.55 10.76
N VAL A 112 4.26 -17.26 9.57
CA VAL A 112 3.52 -16.71 8.44
C VAL A 112 2.45 -17.69 7.95
N ASN A 113 2.77 -18.97 7.79
CA ASN A 113 1.84 -19.97 7.28
C ASN A 113 0.63 -20.21 8.21
N ASN A 114 0.82 -19.99 9.51
CA ASN A 114 -0.21 -20.16 10.54
C ASN A 114 -0.93 -18.85 10.91
N ALA A 115 -0.48 -17.71 10.37
CA ALA A 115 -1.00 -16.40 10.71
C ALA A 115 -2.48 -16.26 10.34
N LYS A 116 -3.28 -15.72 11.26
CA LYS A 116 -4.69 -15.37 11.02
C LYS A 116 -4.84 -14.02 10.33
N ALA A 117 -3.90 -13.13 10.53
CA ALA A 117 -3.75 -11.85 9.86
C ALA A 117 -2.28 -11.40 9.95
N ILE A 118 -1.85 -10.57 9.01
CA ILE A 118 -0.46 -10.10 8.89
C ILE A 118 -0.47 -8.58 8.81
N PHE A 119 0.39 -7.94 9.60
CA PHE A 119 0.65 -6.51 9.51
C PHE A 119 2.15 -6.25 9.34
N THR A 120 2.53 -5.60 8.24
CA THR A 120 3.91 -5.17 7.98
C THR A 120 4.06 -3.68 8.24
N GLY A 121 4.90 -3.34 9.21
CA GLY A 121 5.16 -1.97 9.61
C GLY A 121 5.99 -1.18 8.59
N GLY A 122 5.92 0.16 8.68
CA GLY A 122 6.71 1.07 7.86
C GLY A 122 8.10 1.36 8.43
N GLY A 123 8.93 1.98 7.61
CA GLY A 123 10.31 2.36 7.87
C GLY A 123 11.10 2.34 6.57
N ASN A 124 12.32 1.85 6.55
CA ASN A 124 13.14 1.75 5.35
C ASN A 124 12.82 0.50 4.55
N THR A 125 12.38 0.68 3.31
CA THR A 125 11.95 -0.41 2.42
C THR A 125 13.13 -1.32 2.02
N PHE A 126 14.33 -0.77 1.81
CA PHE A 126 15.51 -1.57 1.45
C PHE A 126 15.86 -2.55 2.56
N LEU A 127 15.84 -2.09 3.82
CA LEU A 127 16.07 -2.95 4.97
C LEU A 127 14.97 -4.02 5.10
N LEU A 128 13.70 -3.62 4.97
CA LEU A 128 12.58 -4.55 5.05
C LEU A 128 12.71 -5.68 4.02
N VAL A 129 12.92 -5.34 2.75
CA VAL A 129 13.06 -6.32 1.66
C VAL A 129 14.27 -7.23 1.90
N THR A 130 15.42 -6.67 2.31
CA THR A 130 16.61 -7.47 2.64
C THR A 130 16.28 -8.49 3.72
N LYS A 131 15.66 -8.09 4.83
CA LYS A 131 15.30 -8.98 5.94
C LYS A 131 14.29 -10.06 5.52
N LEU A 132 13.32 -9.71 4.68
CA LEU A 132 12.37 -10.70 4.15
C LEU A 132 13.05 -11.75 3.26
N TYR A 133 14.01 -11.34 2.42
CA TYR A 133 14.80 -12.28 1.61
C TYR A 133 15.72 -13.13 2.47
N GLU A 134 16.46 -12.54 3.42
CA GLU A 134 17.35 -13.28 4.34
C GLU A 134 16.62 -14.40 5.09
N GLN A 135 15.37 -14.17 5.47
CA GLN A 135 14.54 -15.15 6.18
C GLN A 135 13.68 -16.01 5.27
N GLY A 136 13.75 -15.79 3.95
CA GLY A 136 12.97 -16.50 2.94
C GLY A 136 11.47 -16.33 3.11
N LEU A 137 11.00 -15.10 3.43
CA LEU A 137 9.61 -14.80 3.76
C LEU A 137 8.80 -14.26 2.58
N ILE A 138 9.42 -13.88 1.47
CA ILE A 138 8.70 -13.31 0.31
C ILE A 138 7.61 -14.26 -0.20
N GLU A 139 7.97 -15.51 -0.49
CA GLU A 139 6.99 -16.50 -1.00
C GLU A 139 5.94 -16.89 0.06
N PRO A 140 6.31 -17.22 1.32
CA PRO A 140 5.31 -17.53 2.35
C PRO A 140 4.28 -16.41 2.54
N LEU A 141 4.72 -15.13 2.55
CA LEU A 141 3.81 -13.99 2.66
C LEU A 141 2.89 -13.87 1.45
N ARG A 142 3.44 -13.98 0.24
CA ARG A 142 2.66 -13.97 -1.01
C ARG A 142 1.60 -15.05 -1.00
N GLU A 143 1.97 -16.28 -0.66
CA GLU A 143 1.04 -17.41 -0.60
C GLU A 143 -0.04 -17.24 0.45
N ALA A 144 0.31 -16.81 1.67
CA ALA A 144 -0.64 -16.58 2.74
C ALA A 144 -1.72 -15.58 2.31
N VAL A 145 -1.31 -14.44 1.73
CA VAL A 145 -2.24 -13.41 1.25
C VAL A 145 -3.10 -13.92 0.08
N ASN A 146 -2.51 -14.66 -0.86
CA ASN A 146 -3.25 -15.23 -1.98
C ASN A 146 -4.26 -16.29 -1.54
N LYS A 147 -4.04 -16.97 -0.41
CA LYS A 147 -4.97 -17.91 0.23
C LYS A 147 -6.05 -17.21 1.06
N GLY A 148 -5.99 -15.88 1.21
CA GLY A 148 -7.00 -15.08 1.90
C GLY A 148 -6.62 -14.59 3.30
N THR A 149 -5.39 -14.83 3.78
CA THR A 149 -4.92 -14.22 5.03
C THR A 149 -4.93 -12.70 4.88
N PRO A 150 -5.66 -11.95 5.73
CA PRO A 150 -5.68 -10.49 5.68
C PRO A 150 -4.28 -9.91 5.82
N TYR A 151 -3.93 -8.97 4.93
CA TYR A 151 -2.64 -8.29 4.93
C TYR A 151 -2.83 -6.79 5.07
N MET A 152 -2.19 -6.21 6.06
CA MET A 152 -2.06 -4.76 6.22
C MET A 152 -0.61 -4.33 6.02
N GLY A 153 -0.41 -3.25 5.27
CA GLY A 153 0.88 -2.57 5.13
C GLY A 153 0.78 -1.09 5.48
N THR A 154 1.85 -0.51 6.04
CA THR A 154 2.00 0.95 6.19
C THR A 154 3.36 1.39 5.66
N GLY A 155 3.43 2.48 4.89
CA GLY A 155 4.68 2.97 4.31
C GLY A 155 5.44 1.89 3.53
N ALA A 156 6.60 1.47 4.02
CA ALA A 156 7.39 0.38 3.44
C ALA A 156 6.58 -0.92 3.30
N GLY A 157 5.75 -1.27 4.30
CA GLY A 157 4.86 -2.43 4.24
C GLY A 157 3.80 -2.33 3.16
N SER A 158 3.36 -1.11 2.81
CA SER A 158 2.48 -0.88 1.66
C SER A 158 3.25 -0.95 0.33
N ASN A 159 4.46 -0.38 0.27
CA ASN A 159 5.28 -0.41 -0.94
C ASN A 159 5.56 -1.83 -1.39
N ILE A 160 5.94 -2.73 -0.48
CA ILE A 160 6.29 -4.12 -0.82
C ILE A 160 5.09 -4.98 -1.25
N ALA A 161 3.85 -4.51 -1.12
CA ALA A 161 2.69 -5.20 -1.67
C ALA A 161 2.69 -5.19 -3.21
N GLY A 162 3.36 -4.23 -3.83
CA GLY A 162 3.54 -4.09 -5.27
C GLY A 162 4.42 -5.16 -5.91
N GLN A 163 4.69 -4.98 -7.21
CA GLN A 163 5.55 -5.87 -8.00
C GLN A 163 7.02 -5.71 -7.63
N SER A 164 7.42 -4.47 -7.36
CA SER A 164 8.79 -4.13 -6.97
C SER A 164 8.83 -2.96 -5.99
N MET A 165 9.94 -2.86 -5.23
CA MET A 165 10.19 -1.75 -4.33
C MET A 165 10.72 -0.49 -5.02
N GLN A 166 10.90 -0.48 -6.33
CA GLN A 166 11.59 0.57 -7.09
C GLN A 166 10.93 1.95 -6.99
N THR A 167 9.68 2.02 -6.56
CA THR A 167 8.95 3.28 -6.34
C THR A 167 8.94 3.75 -4.89
N THR A 168 9.85 3.22 -4.04
CA THR A 168 10.04 3.73 -2.68
C THR A 168 10.70 5.11 -2.68
N ASN A 169 10.48 5.88 -1.61
CA ASN A 169 11.15 7.16 -1.37
C ASN A 169 12.39 7.02 -0.48
N ASP A 170 12.70 5.82 -0.02
CA ASP A 170 13.73 5.57 1.00
C ASP A 170 15.14 5.64 0.43
N MET A 171 16.10 5.95 1.32
CA MET A 171 17.52 5.86 0.99
C MET A 171 17.96 4.39 0.95
N PRO A 172 18.80 3.99 -0.04
CA PRO A 172 19.32 2.62 -0.16
C PRO A 172 20.45 2.37 0.86
N ILE A 173 20.08 2.22 2.14
CA ILE A 173 21.05 2.02 3.25
C ILE A 173 21.63 0.61 3.30
N ILE A 174 21.07 -0.33 2.56
CA ILE A 174 21.52 -1.70 2.40
C ILE A 174 21.16 -2.18 0.99
N TYR A 175 21.93 -3.12 0.46
CA TYR A 175 21.70 -3.70 -0.87
C TYR A 175 20.79 -4.93 -0.77
N PRO A 176 19.53 -4.89 -1.23
CA PRO A 176 18.64 -6.05 -1.19
C PRO A 176 19.03 -7.06 -2.28
N PRO A 177 18.83 -8.37 -2.08
CA PRO A 177 19.11 -9.39 -3.09
C PRO A 177 18.30 -9.21 -4.39
N SER A 178 17.14 -8.57 -4.31
CA SER A 178 16.26 -8.25 -5.44
C SER A 178 15.39 -7.05 -5.11
N PHE A 179 14.94 -6.34 -6.14
CA PHE A 179 13.90 -5.30 -6.02
C PHE A 179 12.49 -5.87 -6.10
N GLN A 180 12.33 -7.15 -6.49
CA GLN A 180 11.02 -7.80 -6.51
C GLN A 180 10.47 -7.96 -5.10
N THR A 181 9.16 -7.77 -4.95
CA THR A 181 8.48 -7.78 -3.66
C THR A 181 7.34 -8.80 -3.64
N LEU A 182 6.30 -8.58 -2.86
CA LEU A 182 5.24 -9.59 -2.68
C LEU A 182 4.41 -9.81 -3.95
N GLY A 183 4.24 -8.81 -4.82
CA GLY A 183 3.44 -8.93 -6.03
C GLY A 183 1.99 -9.34 -5.78
N ILE A 184 1.44 -8.96 -4.62
CA ILE A 184 0.05 -9.29 -4.24
C ILE A 184 -0.98 -8.34 -4.86
N VAL A 185 -0.50 -7.20 -5.41
CA VAL A 185 -1.27 -6.26 -6.22
C VAL A 185 -0.56 -6.00 -7.56
N PRO A 186 -1.28 -5.69 -8.67
CA PRO A 186 -0.71 -5.56 -10.01
C PRO A 186 -0.14 -4.16 -10.30
N PHE A 187 0.20 -3.38 -9.29
CA PHE A 187 0.75 -2.04 -9.39
C PHE A 187 1.80 -1.82 -8.30
N ASN A 188 2.65 -0.81 -8.48
CA ASN A 188 3.53 -0.34 -7.43
C ASN A 188 2.88 0.81 -6.65
N ILE A 189 3.37 1.05 -5.43
CA ILE A 189 2.89 2.11 -4.57
C ILE A 189 4.06 3.05 -4.25
N ASN A 190 3.84 4.36 -4.39
CA ASN A 190 4.69 5.37 -3.79
C ASN A 190 3.96 5.90 -2.53
N PRO A 191 4.23 5.35 -1.35
CA PRO A 191 3.66 5.85 -0.10
C PRO A 191 4.29 7.20 0.23
N HIS A 192 3.64 7.98 1.11
CA HIS A 192 4.07 9.35 1.44
C HIS A 192 4.19 10.23 0.19
N TYR A 193 3.30 10.04 -0.79
CA TYR A 193 3.31 10.85 -1.99
C TYR A 193 3.05 12.32 -1.64
N LEU A 194 3.90 13.20 -2.19
CA LEU A 194 3.80 14.64 -2.04
C LEU A 194 3.66 15.26 -3.42
N ASP A 195 2.67 16.13 -3.56
CA ASP A 195 2.51 16.96 -4.76
C ASP A 195 3.67 17.95 -4.89
N PRO A 196 4.04 18.33 -6.12
CA PRO A 196 4.98 19.41 -6.34
C PRO A 196 4.47 20.71 -5.72
N ASP A 197 5.28 21.36 -4.89
CA ASP A 197 4.99 22.70 -4.37
C ASP A 197 5.56 23.75 -5.32
N PRO A 198 4.73 24.54 -6.03
CA PRO A 198 5.20 25.57 -6.97
C PRO A 198 5.98 26.70 -6.28
N ASN A 199 5.81 26.88 -4.95
CA ASN A 199 6.52 27.88 -4.17
C ASN A 199 7.84 27.37 -3.59
N ASN A 200 8.15 26.09 -3.76
CA ASN A 200 9.37 25.50 -3.25
C ASN A 200 10.58 26.00 -4.04
N LYS A 201 11.51 26.65 -3.34
CA LYS A 201 12.76 27.15 -3.94
C LYS A 201 13.82 26.07 -4.12
N HIS A 202 13.60 24.88 -3.56
CA HIS A 202 14.49 23.73 -3.72
C HIS A 202 14.42 23.21 -5.16
N LYS A 203 15.58 22.98 -5.79
CA LYS A 203 15.70 22.51 -7.17
C LYS A 203 15.76 20.97 -7.29
N GLY A 204 15.55 20.24 -6.19
CA GLY A 204 15.52 18.78 -6.19
C GLY A 204 14.29 18.25 -6.91
N GLU A 205 14.40 17.01 -7.39
CA GLU A 205 13.36 16.33 -8.11
C GLU A 205 12.14 16.05 -7.25
N THR A 206 10.96 16.22 -7.85
CA THR A 206 9.69 15.89 -7.21
C THR A 206 9.44 14.39 -7.21
N ARG A 207 8.46 13.93 -6.42
CA ARG A 207 7.98 12.54 -6.48
C ARG A 207 7.49 12.19 -7.89
N GLU A 208 6.76 13.09 -8.54
CA GLU A 208 6.28 12.93 -9.90
C GLU A 208 7.43 12.75 -10.90
N THR A 209 8.50 13.57 -10.81
CA THR A 209 9.68 13.43 -11.66
C THR A 209 10.28 12.03 -11.53
N ARG A 210 10.52 11.56 -10.32
CA ARG A 210 11.13 10.24 -10.06
C ARG A 210 10.27 9.07 -10.54
N ILE A 211 8.94 9.18 -10.42
CA ILE A 211 8.03 8.14 -10.93
C ILE A 211 8.00 8.18 -12.46
N ASN A 212 8.07 9.35 -13.10
CA ASN A 212 8.18 9.46 -14.54
C ASN A 212 9.50 8.86 -15.07
N GLU A 213 10.61 9.03 -14.33
CA GLU A 213 11.89 8.35 -14.64
C GLU A 213 11.78 6.82 -14.53
N PHE A 214 11.10 6.32 -13.48
CA PHE A 214 10.81 4.89 -13.39
C PHE A 214 10.07 4.38 -14.63
N HIS A 215 9.11 5.15 -15.15
CA HIS A 215 8.34 4.79 -16.35
C HIS A 215 9.11 4.91 -17.67
N VAL A 216 10.32 5.45 -17.69
CA VAL A 216 11.19 5.36 -18.89
C VAL A 216 11.53 3.91 -19.23
N LEU A 217 11.68 3.05 -18.19
CA LEU A 217 12.14 1.67 -18.34
C LEU A 217 11.11 0.63 -17.84
N ASN A 218 10.01 1.05 -17.22
CA ASN A 218 9.06 0.15 -16.57
C ASN A 218 7.61 0.54 -16.92
N ASP A 219 6.77 -0.44 -17.17
CA ASP A 219 5.35 -0.28 -17.53
C ASP A 219 4.37 -0.50 -16.36
N THR A 220 4.87 -1.00 -15.23
CA THR A 220 4.04 -1.25 -14.04
C THR A 220 3.39 0.05 -13.55
N PRO A 221 2.05 0.15 -13.47
CA PRO A 221 1.37 1.34 -12.95
C PRO A 221 1.82 1.69 -11.54
N VAL A 222 1.84 2.97 -11.20
CA VAL A 222 2.21 3.44 -9.86
C VAL A 222 1.10 4.27 -9.26
N ILE A 223 0.76 3.97 -7.99
CA ILE A 223 -0.18 4.76 -7.21
C ILE A 223 0.59 5.61 -6.21
N GLY A 224 0.61 6.92 -6.41
CA GLY A 224 1.08 7.91 -5.44
C GLY A 224 0.02 8.11 -4.37
N LEU A 225 0.25 7.54 -3.19
CA LEU A 225 -0.71 7.50 -2.09
C LEU A 225 -0.36 8.56 -1.03
N ARG A 226 -1.25 9.56 -0.87
CA ARG A 226 -1.06 10.67 0.09
C ARG A 226 -1.28 10.22 1.53
N GLU A 227 -0.60 10.83 2.48
CA GLU A 227 -0.77 10.55 3.91
C GLU A 227 -2.22 10.81 4.36
N GLY A 228 -2.76 9.90 5.17
CA GLY A 228 -4.18 9.89 5.54
C GLY A 228 -5.07 9.08 4.59
N SER A 229 -4.52 8.55 3.48
CA SER A 229 -5.23 7.67 2.54
C SER A 229 -4.74 6.23 2.64
N TRP A 230 -5.63 5.31 2.28
CA TRP A 230 -5.31 3.88 2.14
C TRP A 230 -6.09 3.24 0.99
N LEU A 231 -5.53 2.17 0.46
CA LEU A 231 -6.19 1.29 -0.50
C LEU A 231 -6.77 0.10 0.26
N LEU A 232 -8.02 -0.23 -0.03
CA LEU A 232 -8.68 -1.44 0.46
C LEU A 232 -9.01 -2.34 -0.73
N ILE A 233 -8.53 -3.59 -0.67
CA ILE A 233 -8.87 -4.65 -1.63
C ILE A 233 -9.62 -5.72 -0.87
N GLU A 234 -10.87 -5.93 -1.24
CA GLU A 234 -11.74 -6.89 -0.62
C GLU A 234 -12.77 -7.40 -1.64
N LYS A 235 -13.01 -8.71 -1.66
CA LYS A 235 -13.97 -9.35 -2.58
C LYS A 235 -13.71 -8.99 -4.05
N GLY A 236 -12.44 -8.91 -4.44
CA GLY A 236 -12.01 -8.54 -5.79
C GLY A 236 -12.18 -7.06 -6.16
N LYS A 237 -12.57 -6.20 -5.22
CA LYS A 237 -12.77 -4.76 -5.45
C LYS A 237 -11.66 -3.94 -4.80
N LEU A 238 -11.01 -3.09 -5.59
CA LEU A 238 -10.09 -2.07 -5.11
C LEU A 238 -10.84 -0.76 -4.82
N SER A 239 -10.61 -0.16 -3.67
CA SER A 239 -11.16 1.15 -3.30
C SER A 239 -10.11 2.02 -2.62
N LEU A 240 -10.13 3.31 -2.94
CA LEU A 240 -9.39 4.35 -2.25
C LEU A 240 -10.23 4.88 -1.09
N ARG A 241 -9.63 5.06 0.06
CA ARG A 241 -10.26 5.51 1.31
C ARG A 241 -9.44 6.64 1.93
N GLY A 242 -10.01 7.34 2.93
CA GLY A 242 -9.34 8.40 3.69
C GLY A 242 -9.66 9.83 3.25
N GLY A 243 -10.55 10.00 2.24
CA GLY A 243 -11.07 11.32 1.85
C GLY A 243 -10.11 12.17 0.99
N LEU A 244 -8.93 11.66 0.63
CA LEU A 244 -8.00 12.29 -0.30
C LEU A 244 -7.99 11.55 -1.63
N THR A 245 -7.57 12.23 -2.70
CA THR A 245 -7.30 11.60 -4.00
C THR A 245 -5.95 10.88 -3.98
N ALA A 246 -5.74 9.95 -4.91
CA ALA A 246 -4.45 9.36 -5.21
C ALA A 246 -3.98 9.77 -6.60
N ARG A 247 -2.67 9.95 -6.78
CA ARG A 247 -2.06 10.29 -8.06
C ARG A 247 -1.67 9.03 -8.80
N ILE A 248 -2.22 8.83 -10.00
CA ILE A 248 -1.97 7.64 -10.83
C ILE A 248 -0.97 7.96 -11.92
N PHE A 249 -0.01 7.05 -12.08
CA PHE A 249 1.01 7.10 -13.11
C PHE A 249 0.98 5.83 -13.94
N GLU A 250 0.99 5.99 -15.26
CA GLU A 250 1.08 4.91 -16.23
C GLU A 250 2.09 5.30 -17.31
N GLN A 251 2.89 4.36 -17.77
CA GLN A 251 3.86 4.62 -18.82
C GLN A 251 3.21 5.23 -20.06
N GLY A 252 3.80 6.32 -20.58
CA GLY A 252 3.32 7.02 -21.78
C GLY A 252 2.04 7.84 -21.59
N LYS A 253 1.49 7.93 -20.39
CA LYS A 253 0.32 8.74 -20.08
C LYS A 253 0.67 9.92 -19.16
N LYS A 254 -0.11 11.00 -19.25
CA LYS A 254 -0.04 12.07 -18.24
C LYS A 254 -0.61 11.58 -16.92
N PRO A 255 0.04 11.87 -15.79
CA PRO A 255 -0.48 11.54 -14.48
C PRO A 255 -1.87 12.15 -14.25
N TYR A 256 -2.76 11.41 -13.57
CA TYR A 256 -4.13 11.84 -13.29
C TYR A 256 -4.54 11.53 -11.85
N GLU A 257 -5.60 12.20 -11.38
CA GLU A 257 -6.14 12.00 -10.05
C GLU A 257 -7.19 10.87 -10.05
N TRP A 258 -7.07 9.98 -9.08
CA TRP A 258 -8.12 9.03 -8.73
C TRP A 258 -8.87 9.56 -7.52
N ASP A 259 -10.13 9.93 -7.74
CA ASP A 259 -11.05 10.40 -6.71
C ASP A 259 -12.03 9.27 -6.36
N ALA A 260 -11.97 8.81 -5.10
CA ALA A 260 -12.85 7.75 -4.61
C ALA A 260 -14.33 8.14 -4.64
N TYR A 261 -14.65 9.43 -4.41
CA TYR A 261 -16.02 9.92 -4.41
C TYR A 261 -16.61 9.92 -5.82
N LEU A 262 -15.89 10.47 -6.80
CA LEU A 262 -16.33 10.46 -8.21
C LEU A 262 -16.47 9.02 -8.74
N SER A 263 -15.54 8.13 -8.41
CA SER A 263 -15.61 6.72 -8.79
C SER A 263 -16.88 6.03 -8.24
N SER A 264 -17.31 6.37 -7.03
CA SER A 264 -18.52 5.81 -6.42
C SER A 264 -19.82 6.30 -7.06
N LEU A 265 -19.86 7.54 -7.56
CA LEU A 265 -21.02 8.09 -8.26
C LEU A 265 -21.26 7.41 -9.61
N PHE A 266 -20.18 7.09 -10.34
CA PHE A 266 -20.27 6.41 -11.63
C PHE A 266 -20.52 4.90 -11.54
N SER A 267 -20.21 4.26 -10.39
CA SER A 267 -20.48 2.84 -10.17
C SER A 267 -21.95 2.53 -9.83
N LYS A 268 -22.74 3.53 -9.40
CA LYS A 268 -24.16 3.38 -9.05
C LYS A 268 -25.13 3.40 -10.24
N ASN A 269 -24.64 3.71 -11.44
CA ASN A 269 -25.45 3.85 -12.66
C ASN A 269 -25.24 2.68 -13.65
N LYS A 270 -24.92 1.48 -13.16
CA LYS A 270 -24.89 0.23 -13.96
C LYS A 270 -25.82 -0.81 -13.37
#